data_82bc7d4171b92d28defb5e65693e6955
#
_entry.id   82bc7d4171b92d28defb5e65693e6955
#
_cell.length_a   1.000
_cell.length_b   1.000
_cell.length_c   1.000
_cell.angle_alpha   90.00
_cell.angle_beta   90.00
_cell.angle_gamma   90.00
#
_symmetry.space_group_name_H-M   'P 1'
#
loop_
_entity.id
_entity.type
_entity.pdbx_description
1 polymer ?
#
loop_
_entity_poly.entity_id
_entity_poly.type
_entity_poly.pdbx_seq_one_letter_code
_entity_poly.pdbx_strand_id
1 'polypeptide(L)'
;MAVKLELYRVFQEVARMGNISAAAQNLFISQSAVSQSIKQLEEQLQVRLFSRSTRGVVLTSEGKLLLDYVSHGLGLIQCGEEKLAQSRQLLTGELIIGASDTVTKTYLVSRLEAFHQNYPAIQIRILNGTSQMVLDY
;
A
#
# COMPACT_ATOMS: atom_id res chain seq x y z
N MET A 1 8.21 -25.42 -5.37
CA MET A 1 7.01 -25.18 -4.56
C MET A 1 6.95 -23.68 -4.24
N ALA A 2 5.84 -23.00 -4.46
CA ALA A 2 5.76 -21.57 -4.17
C ALA A 2 5.62 -21.35 -2.65
N VAL A 3 6.45 -20.48 -2.08
CA VAL A 3 6.38 -20.07 -0.67
C VAL A 3 5.10 -19.27 -0.45
N LYS A 4 4.40 -19.51 0.65
CA LYS A 4 3.19 -18.74 0.99
C LYS A 4 3.56 -17.29 1.37
N LEU A 5 2.78 -16.32 0.86
CA LEU A 5 3.01 -14.90 1.10
C LEU A 5 3.02 -14.53 2.59
N GLU A 6 2.23 -15.24 3.39
CA GLU A 6 2.15 -15.05 4.83
C GLU A 6 3.50 -15.26 5.54
N LEU A 7 4.30 -16.19 5.09
CA LEU A 7 5.64 -16.43 5.65
C LEU A 7 6.57 -15.22 5.43
N TYR A 8 6.44 -14.55 4.30
CA TYR A 8 7.19 -13.32 4.03
C TYR A 8 6.73 -12.14 4.90
N ARG A 9 5.42 -12.03 5.19
CA ARG A 9 4.90 -11.02 6.11
C ARG A 9 5.44 -11.21 7.52
N VAL A 10 5.43 -12.45 8.02
CA VAL A 10 6.01 -12.80 9.33
C VAL A 10 7.51 -12.51 9.34
N PHE A 11 8.24 -12.88 8.29
CA PHE A 11 9.67 -12.61 8.16
C PHE A 11 9.97 -11.10 8.21
N GLN A 12 9.26 -10.28 7.45
CA GLN A 12 9.42 -8.83 7.43
C GLN A 12 9.19 -8.23 8.83
N GLU A 13 8.14 -8.68 9.52
CA GLU A 13 7.83 -8.17 10.85
C GLU A 13 8.90 -8.54 11.89
N VAL A 14 9.40 -9.77 11.86
CA VAL A 14 10.51 -10.21 12.72
C VAL A 14 11.78 -9.41 12.42
N ALA A 15 12.06 -9.14 11.15
CA ALA A 15 13.21 -8.33 10.74
C ALA A 15 13.10 -6.89 11.26
N ARG A 16 11.91 -6.30 11.21
CA ARG A 16 11.62 -4.95 11.68
C ARG A 16 11.76 -4.82 13.20
N MET A 17 11.25 -5.79 13.94
CA MET A 17 11.25 -5.76 15.40
C MET A 17 12.56 -6.25 16.04
N GLY A 18 13.37 -7.03 15.33
CA GLY A 18 14.57 -7.67 15.88
C GLY A 18 14.28 -8.65 17.03
N ASN A 19 13.01 -8.94 17.28
CA ASN A 19 12.57 -9.76 18.42
C ASN A 19 11.29 -10.54 18.06
N ILE A 20 11.32 -11.86 18.24
CA ILE A 20 10.22 -12.76 17.89
C ILE A 20 8.97 -12.50 18.73
N SER A 21 9.15 -12.21 20.03
CA SER A 21 8.02 -11.95 20.94
C SER A 21 7.30 -10.65 20.58
N ALA A 22 8.04 -9.59 20.25
CA ALA A 22 7.49 -8.32 19.82
C ALA A 22 6.77 -8.45 18.46
N ALA A 23 7.36 -9.20 17.52
CA ALA A 23 6.70 -9.50 16.24
C ALA A 23 5.40 -10.29 16.42
N ALA A 24 5.39 -11.27 17.33
CA ALA A 24 4.21 -12.06 17.66
C ALA A 24 3.06 -11.19 18.19
N GLN A 25 3.37 -10.24 19.09
CA GLN A 25 2.40 -9.29 19.63
C GLN A 25 1.80 -8.41 18.52
N ASN A 26 2.65 -7.86 17.63
CA ASN A 26 2.18 -7.01 16.53
C ASN A 26 1.34 -7.77 15.49
N LEU A 27 1.65 -9.04 15.27
CA LEU A 27 0.92 -9.90 14.34
C LEU A 27 -0.31 -10.56 14.97
N PHE A 28 -0.55 -10.35 16.29
CA PHE A 28 -1.65 -10.98 17.05
C PHE A 28 -1.66 -12.52 16.97
N ILE A 29 -0.46 -13.14 16.96
CA ILE A 29 -0.28 -14.59 16.95
C ILE A 29 0.70 -15.02 18.06
N SER A 30 0.80 -16.33 18.31
CA SER A 30 1.72 -16.84 19.32
C SER A 30 3.18 -16.76 18.86
N GLN A 31 4.10 -16.63 19.84
CA GLN A 31 5.54 -16.66 19.57
C GLN A 31 5.98 -17.98 18.90
N SER A 32 5.36 -19.09 19.27
CA SER A 32 5.62 -20.38 18.66
C SER A 32 5.22 -20.42 17.19
N ALA A 33 4.09 -19.79 16.83
CA ALA A 33 3.64 -19.67 15.44
C ALA A 33 4.62 -18.82 14.59
N VAL A 34 5.10 -17.70 15.13
CA VAL A 34 6.14 -16.89 14.47
C VAL A 34 7.41 -17.70 14.25
N SER A 35 7.90 -18.38 15.29
CA SER A 35 9.11 -19.21 15.21
C SER A 35 8.98 -20.33 14.18
N GLN A 36 7.81 -20.96 14.12
CA GLN A 36 7.52 -22.02 13.15
C GLN A 36 7.44 -21.46 11.72
N SER A 37 6.84 -20.30 11.52
CA SER A 37 6.77 -19.63 10.22
C SER A 37 8.14 -19.28 9.68
N ILE A 38 9.03 -18.72 10.53
CA ILE A 38 10.41 -18.42 10.14
C ILE A 38 11.16 -19.71 9.78
N LYS A 39 11.07 -20.75 10.62
CA LYS A 39 11.69 -22.04 10.34
C LYS A 39 11.21 -22.64 9.02
N GLN A 40 9.90 -22.62 8.77
CA GLN A 40 9.32 -23.09 7.52
C GLN A 40 9.82 -22.31 6.30
N LEU A 41 9.95 -20.99 6.40
CA LEU A 41 10.49 -20.15 5.34
C LEU A 41 11.96 -20.49 5.06
N GLU A 42 12.78 -20.60 6.10
CA GLU A 42 14.20 -20.99 5.97
C GLU A 42 14.37 -22.36 5.35
N GLU A 43 13.54 -23.34 5.75
CA GLU A 43 13.53 -24.69 5.19
C GLU A 43 13.13 -24.71 3.71
N GLN A 44 12.11 -23.94 3.31
CA GLN A 44 11.68 -23.87 1.92
C GLN A 44 12.70 -23.16 1.02
N LEU A 45 13.41 -22.16 1.54
CA LEU A 45 14.44 -21.44 0.81
C LEU A 45 15.83 -22.08 0.94
N GLN A 46 15.99 -23.07 1.85
CA GLN A 46 17.25 -23.77 2.17
C GLN A 46 18.37 -22.82 2.60
N VAL A 47 18.02 -21.71 3.28
CA VAL A 47 18.96 -20.71 3.82
C VAL A 47 18.54 -20.28 5.21
N ARG A 48 19.51 -19.82 6.01
CA ARG A 48 19.24 -19.14 7.27
C ARG A 48 19.05 -17.65 7.02
N LEU A 49 17.93 -17.12 7.49
CA LEU A 49 17.60 -15.69 7.35
C LEU A 49 17.92 -14.90 8.61
N PHE A 50 17.89 -15.59 9.76
CA PHE A 50 18.22 -15.01 11.05
C PHE A 50 19.33 -15.78 11.77
N SER A 51 20.14 -15.04 12.53
CA SER A 51 21.04 -15.57 13.54
C SER A 51 20.59 -15.08 14.93
N ARG A 52 20.87 -15.89 15.96
CA ARG A 52 20.59 -15.52 17.35
C ARG A 52 21.65 -14.54 17.84
N SER A 53 21.24 -13.52 18.60
CA SER A 53 22.10 -12.61 19.32
C SER A 53 21.69 -12.51 20.79
N THR A 54 22.51 -11.94 21.63
CA THR A 54 22.18 -11.67 23.03
C THR A 54 21.01 -10.71 23.22
N ARG A 55 20.66 -9.95 22.18
CA ARG A 55 19.56 -8.96 22.18
C ARG A 55 18.34 -9.38 21.38
N GLY A 56 18.31 -10.63 20.88
CA GLY A 56 17.20 -11.13 20.07
C GLY A 56 17.68 -11.82 18.79
N VAL A 57 17.09 -11.48 17.65
CA VAL A 57 17.46 -12.02 16.33
C VAL A 57 17.98 -10.92 15.41
N VAL A 58 18.99 -11.26 14.62
CA VAL A 58 19.57 -10.35 13.62
C VAL A 58 19.56 -11.04 12.26
N LEU A 59 19.39 -10.25 11.20
CA LEU A 59 19.41 -10.75 9.83
C LEU A 59 20.80 -11.25 9.43
N THR A 60 20.83 -12.35 8.72
CA THR A 60 22.02 -12.81 7.95
C THR A 60 22.19 -11.94 6.69
N SER A 61 23.26 -12.17 5.91
CA SER A 61 23.43 -11.58 4.57
C SER A 61 22.28 -11.92 3.63
N GLU A 62 21.87 -13.19 3.63
CA GLU A 62 20.76 -13.71 2.86
C GLU A 62 19.43 -13.12 3.33
N GLY A 63 19.25 -12.97 4.65
CA GLY A 63 18.08 -12.32 5.24
C GLY A 63 17.98 -10.84 4.84
N LYS A 64 19.09 -10.10 4.81
CA LYS A 64 19.10 -8.69 4.35
C LYS A 64 18.72 -8.59 2.88
N LEU A 65 19.33 -9.42 2.04
CA LEU A 65 19.01 -9.48 0.62
C LEU A 65 17.53 -9.75 0.41
N LEU A 66 16.99 -10.78 1.07
CA LEU A 66 15.57 -11.14 0.95
C LEU A 66 14.65 -10.03 1.44
N LEU A 67 14.99 -9.34 2.54
CA LEU A 67 14.18 -8.27 3.11
C LEU A 67 13.93 -7.15 2.12
N ASP A 68 14.94 -6.75 1.35
CA ASP A 68 14.79 -5.71 0.33
C ASP A 68 13.73 -6.08 -0.71
N TYR A 69 13.80 -7.30 -1.26
CA TYR A 69 12.81 -7.77 -2.24
C TYR A 69 11.42 -7.96 -1.63
N VAL A 70 11.33 -8.53 -0.43
CA VAL A 70 10.05 -8.74 0.28
C VAL A 70 9.39 -7.40 0.58
N SER A 71 10.14 -6.40 1.07
CA SER A 71 9.60 -5.09 1.39
C SER A 71 9.05 -4.38 0.16
N HIS A 72 9.75 -4.43 -0.97
CA HIS A 72 9.27 -3.88 -2.23
C HIS A 72 8.04 -4.63 -2.76
N GLY A 73 8.06 -5.96 -2.73
CA GLY A 73 6.96 -6.79 -3.21
C GLY A 73 5.68 -6.59 -2.41
N LEU A 74 5.75 -6.61 -1.08
CA LEU A 74 4.61 -6.36 -0.21
C LEU A 74 4.10 -4.92 -0.35
N GLY A 75 4.99 -3.94 -0.50
CA GLY A 75 4.63 -2.54 -0.75
C GLY A 75 3.89 -2.36 -2.08
N LEU A 76 4.27 -3.06 -3.13
CA LEU A 76 3.56 -3.04 -4.42
C LEU A 76 2.15 -3.65 -4.31
N ILE A 77 2.00 -4.74 -3.56
CA ILE A 77 0.69 -5.35 -3.30
C ILE A 77 -0.21 -4.35 -2.55
N GLN A 78 0.30 -3.76 -1.47
CA GLN A 78 -0.43 -2.75 -0.70
C GLN A 78 -0.83 -1.55 -1.55
N CYS A 79 0.07 -1.02 -2.37
CA CYS A 79 -0.24 0.06 -3.30
C CYS A 79 -1.37 -0.30 -4.27
N GLY A 80 -1.41 -1.54 -4.75
CA GLY A 80 -2.49 -2.05 -5.59
C GLY A 80 -3.83 -2.10 -4.86
N GLU A 81 -3.83 -2.58 -3.62
CA GLU A 81 -5.03 -2.62 -2.75
C GLU A 81 -5.56 -1.20 -2.47
N GLU A 82 -4.67 -0.25 -2.16
CA GLU A 82 -5.03 1.16 -1.94
C GLU A 82 -5.62 1.80 -3.20
N LYS A 83 -5.04 1.56 -4.38
CA LYS A 83 -5.58 2.04 -5.65
C LYS A 83 -6.96 1.47 -5.96
N LEU A 84 -7.20 0.19 -5.67
CA LEU A 84 -8.52 -0.42 -5.81
C LEU A 84 -9.53 0.18 -4.83
N ALA A 85 -9.13 0.45 -3.58
CA ALA A 85 -9.97 1.11 -2.60
C ALA A 85 -10.32 2.55 -3.03
N GLN A 86 -9.34 3.31 -3.52
CA GLN A 86 -9.54 4.65 -4.07
C GLN A 86 -10.45 4.62 -5.30
N SER A 87 -10.27 3.68 -6.21
CA SER A 87 -11.13 3.49 -7.39
C SER A 87 -12.58 3.22 -7.00
N ARG A 88 -12.82 2.44 -5.93
CA ARG A 88 -14.17 2.20 -5.41
C ARG A 88 -14.81 3.43 -4.79
N GLN A 89 -14.03 4.30 -4.12
CA GLN A 89 -14.52 5.56 -3.54
C GLN A 89 -14.81 6.61 -4.62
N LEU A 90 -14.09 6.59 -5.75
CA LEU A 90 -14.30 7.50 -6.88
C LEU A 90 -15.43 7.07 -7.83
N LEU A 91 -16.08 5.91 -7.59
CA LEU A 91 -17.15 5.41 -8.45
C LEU A 91 -18.47 6.19 -8.29
N THR A 92 -18.64 6.94 -7.20
CA THR A 92 -19.84 7.77 -6.96
C THR A 92 -19.44 9.04 -6.19
N GLY A 93 -20.04 10.17 -6.55
CA GLY A 93 -19.81 11.43 -5.86
C GLY A 93 -20.08 12.64 -6.73
N GLU A 94 -19.81 13.83 -6.19
CA GLU A 94 -19.92 15.09 -6.91
C GLU A 94 -18.54 15.79 -6.92
N LEU A 95 -18.10 16.21 -8.11
CA LEU A 95 -16.92 17.02 -8.33
C LEU A 95 -17.36 18.44 -8.70
N ILE A 96 -17.14 19.38 -7.80
CA ILE A 96 -17.49 20.80 -8.02
C ILE A 96 -16.21 21.55 -8.40
N ILE A 97 -16.22 22.22 -9.56
CA ILE A 97 -15.08 22.98 -10.07
C ILE A 97 -15.53 24.41 -10.31
N GLY A 98 -14.90 25.38 -9.61
CA GLY A 98 -15.06 26.79 -9.91
C GLY A 98 -14.08 27.24 -11.00
N ALA A 99 -14.57 27.78 -12.11
CA ALA A 99 -13.71 28.29 -13.17
C ALA A 99 -14.39 29.42 -13.96
N SER A 100 -13.58 30.28 -14.60
CA SER A 100 -14.09 31.27 -15.54
C SER A 100 -14.49 30.59 -16.87
N ASP A 101 -15.37 31.26 -17.63
CA ASP A 101 -15.83 30.80 -18.95
C ASP A 101 -14.67 30.47 -19.89
N THR A 102 -13.66 31.30 -19.92
CA THR A 102 -12.48 31.11 -20.78
C THR A 102 -11.73 29.82 -20.40
N VAL A 103 -11.43 29.62 -19.12
CA VAL A 103 -10.72 28.43 -18.64
C VAL A 103 -11.55 27.17 -18.86
N THR A 104 -12.85 27.25 -18.60
CA THR A 104 -13.77 26.13 -18.85
C THR A 104 -13.74 25.69 -20.31
N LYS A 105 -13.95 26.63 -21.25
CA LYS A 105 -14.04 26.32 -22.68
C LYS A 105 -12.72 25.90 -23.30
N THR A 106 -11.61 26.52 -22.90
CA THR A 106 -10.31 26.27 -23.57
C THR A 106 -9.51 25.14 -22.96
N TYR A 107 -9.73 24.82 -21.67
CA TYR A 107 -8.87 23.89 -20.96
C TYR A 107 -9.61 22.74 -20.25
N LEU A 108 -10.73 23.04 -19.57
CA LEU A 108 -11.38 22.05 -18.72
C LEU A 108 -12.21 21.03 -19.49
N VAL A 109 -12.95 21.44 -20.53
CA VAL A 109 -13.91 20.57 -21.22
C VAL A 109 -13.28 19.25 -21.67
N SER A 110 -12.18 19.29 -22.41
CA SER A 110 -11.54 18.09 -22.93
C SER A 110 -10.98 17.15 -21.82
N ARG A 111 -10.54 17.73 -20.70
CA ARG A 111 -10.03 16.96 -19.56
C ARG A 111 -11.15 16.36 -18.73
N LEU A 112 -12.27 17.07 -18.60
CA LEU A 112 -13.44 16.59 -17.91
C LEU A 112 -14.17 15.50 -18.71
N GLU A 113 -14.16 15.56 -20.03
CA GLU A 113 -14.63 14.46 -20.88
C GLU A 113 -13.84 13.18 -20.63
N ALA A 114 -12.50 13.25 -20.64
CA ALA A 114 -11.65 12.11 -20.34
C ALA A 114 -11.84 11.60 -18.90
N PHE A 115 -12.04 12.51 -17.94
CA PHE A 115 -12.33 12.14 -16.56
C PHE A 115 -13.68 11.42 -16.45
N HIS A 116 -14.73 11.97 -17.07
CA HIS A 116 -16.07 11.38 -17.03
C HIS A 116 -16.16 10.01 -17.73
N GLN A 117 -15.36 9.80 -18.80
CA GLN A 117 -15.22 8.46 -19.41
C GLN A 117 -14.65 7.41 -18.44
N ASN A 118 -13.71 7.80 -17.58
CA ASN A 118 -13.13 6.90 -16.59
C ASN A 118 -13.98 6.78 -15.31
N TYR A 119 -14.78 7.80 -14.99
CA TYR A 119 -15.58 7.88 -13.76
C TYR A 119 -17.02 8.33 -14.07
N PRO A 120 -17.82 7.54 -14.80
CA PRO A 120 -19.14 7.95 -15.30
C PRO A 120 -20.19 8.19 -14.21
N ALA A 121 -20.00 7.64 -13.02
CA ALA A 121 -20.91 7.82 -11.89
C ALA A 121 -20.59 9.05 -11.01
N ILE A 122 -19.51 9.80 -11.33
CA ILE A 122 -19.19 11.06 -10.67
C ILE A 122 -19.94 12.20 -11.39
N GLN A 123 -20.77 12.91 -10.65
CA GLN A 123 -21.42 14.12 -11.16
C GLN A 123 -20.43 15.29 -11.17
N ILE A 124 -20.24 15.92 -12.33
CA ILE A 124 -19.36 17.07 -12.47
C ILE A 124 -20.24 18.33 -12.49
N ARG A 125 -19.99 19.25 -11.55
CA ARG A 125 -20.61 20.59 -11.53
C ARG A 125 -19.54 21.65 -11.76
N ILE A 126 -19.77 22.48 -12.77
CA ILE A 126 -18.93 23.63 -13.04
C ILE A 126 -19.65 24.88 -12.52
N LEU A 127 -19.05 25.56 -11.55
CA LEU A 127 -19.51 26.85 -11.07
C LEU A 127 -18.78 27.94 -11.87
N ASN A 128 -19.56 28.66 -12.66
CA ASN A 128 -19.03 29.77 -13.45
C ASN A 128 -19.07 31.08 -12.64
N GLY A 129 -17.94 31.74 -12.54
CA GLY A 129 -17.87 32.97 -11.79
C GLY A 129 -16.51 33.66 -11.91
N THR A 130 -16.46 34.92 -11.43
CA THR A 130 -15.18 35.62 -11.22
C THR A 130 -14.42 34.97 -10.08
N SER A 131 -13.08 35.13 -10.06
CA SER A 131 -12.22 34.50 -9.03
C SER A 131 -12.68 34.76 -7.58
N GLN A 132 -13.31 35.91 -7.33
CA GLN A 132 -13.84 36.27 -6.02
C GLN A 132 -15.11 35.49 -5.66
N MET A 133 -16.02 35.27 -6.61
CA MET A 133 -17.25 34.49 -6.39
C MET A 133 -16.99 33.01 -6.21
N VAL A 134 -15.88 32.49 -6.75
CA VAL A 134 -15.49 31.07 -6.63
C VAL A 134 -14.81 30.79 -5.29
N LEU A 135 -14.22 31.79 -4.64
CA LEU A 135 -13.57 31.67 -3.32
C LEU A 135 -14.56 31.72 -2.14
N ASP A 136 -15.77 32.20 -2.37
CA ASP A 136 -16.81 32.34 -1.33
C ASP A 136 -17.74 31.10 -1.23
N TYR A 137 -17.45 30.04 -2.01
CA TYR A 137 -18.13 28.73 -1.99
C TYR A 137 -17.24 27.64 -1.37
#